data_8a971b256744bfaa5fffb5c50b05afd9
#
_entry.id   8a971b256744bfaa5fffb5c50b05afd9
#
_cell.length_a   1.000
_cell.length_b   1.000
_cell.length_c   1.000
_cell.angle_alpha   90.00
_cell.angle_beta   90.00
_cell.angle_gamma   90.00
#
_symmetry.space_group_name_H-M   'P 1'
#
loop_
_entity.id
_entity.type
_entity.pdbx_description
1 polymer ?
#
loop_
_entity_poly.entity_id
_entity_poly.type
_entity_poly.pdbx_seq_one_letter_code
_entity_poly.pdbx_strand_id
1 'polypeptide(L)'
;MTSAKNPTKKLYEKKLKVFDSMSLILGEQQRKLHAEISEQRIKKWIDSPSKLQAGFELTQIPMRIFYRAAVCARIHGDSDFTLLEKCPQKDGGYAHDWYHPRFIAALLIIGDGLDLDNDRFHPFMEEYSGADFITETTVVHVNKHRSIQTLQISPRRIEISADCQTAEALRTLCNEIHWLENFLKNCNYSWNEIAPDNFSGSLPNIFLNPIRLNGTEIPAEMVTTR
;
A
#
# COMPACT_ATOMS: atom_id res chain seq x y z
N MET A 1 -5.96 12.36 -54.72
CA MET A 1 -6.28 10.98 -54.31
C MET A 1 -6.51 10.95 -52.81
N THR A 2 -7.78 11.02 -52.39
CA THR A 2 -8.17 10.95 -50.97
C THR A 2 -8.19 9.50 -50.55
N SER A 3 -7.28 9.09 -49.69
CA SER A 3 -7.22 7.75 -49.10
C SER A 3 -8.53 7.48 -48.33
N ALA A 4 -9.37 6.60 -48.84
CA ALA A 4 -10.56 6.13 -48.17
C ALA A 4 -10.17 5.43 -46.84
N LYS A 5 -10.44 6.06 -45.69
CA LYS A 5 -10.20 5.48 -44.37
C LYS A 5 -11.04 4.21 -44.25
N ASN A 6 -10.38 3.08 -44.11
CA ASN A 6 -10.98 1.76 -43.97
C ASN A 6 -11.95 1.75 -42.76
N PRO A 7 -13.28 1.58 -42.96
CA PRO A 7 -14.28 1.67 -41.88
C PRO A 7 -14.08 0.58 -40.79
N THR A 8 -13.54 -0.56 -41.18
CA THR A 8 -13.25 -1.67 -40.26
C THR A 8 -12.14 -1.29 -39.27
N LYS A 9 -11.06 -0.63 -39.74
CA LYS A 9 -9.98 -0.15 -38.89
C LYS A 9 -10.47 0.84 -37.82
N LYS A 10 -11.34 1.79 -38.23
CA LYS A 10 -11.93 2.79 -37.32
C LYS A 10 -12.85 2.14 -36.27
N LEU A 11 -13.53 1.05 -36.59
CA LEU A 11 -14.39 0.30 -35.66
C LEU A 11 -13.52 -0.47 -34.62
N TYR A 12 -12.41 -1.08 -35.04
CA TYR A 12 -11.47 -1.74 -34.15
C TYR A 12 -10.84 -0.75 -33.19
N GLU A 13 -10.31 0.37 -33.66
CA GLU A 13 -9.75 1.43 -32.83
C GLU A 13 -10.75 1.95 -31.79
N LYS A 14 -12.03 2.08 -32.14
CA LYS A 14 -13.08 2.49 -31.22
C LYS A 14 -13.36 1.44 -30.14
N LYS A 15 -13.37 0.14 -30.50
CA LYS A 15 -13.55 -0.96 -29.54
C LYS A 15 -12.37 -1.08 -28.58
N LEU A 16 -11.13 -0.94 -29.07
CA LEU A 16 -9.94 -0.91 -28.22
C LEU A 16 -10.06 0.21 -27.17
N LYS A 17 -10.35 1.44 -27.59
CA LYS A 17 -10.46 2.58 -26.65
C LYS A 17 -11.51 2.36 -25.55
N VAL A 18 -12.62 1.70 -25.85
CA VAL A 18 -13.65 1.35 -24.85
C VAL A 18 -13.09 0.32 -23.87
N PHE A 19 -12.39 -0.70 -24.36
CA PHE A 19 -11.79 -1.73 -23.52
C PHE A 19 -10.71 -1.14 -22.59
N ASP A 20 -9.89 -0.23 -23.11
CA ASP A 20 -8.87 0.50 -22.38
C ASP A 20 -9.48 1.34 -21.26
N SER A 21 -10.54 2.11 -21.57
CA SER A 21 -11.25 2.91 -20.58
C SER A 21 -11.88 2.04 -19.48
N MET A 22 -12.43 0.87 -19.82
CA MET A 22 -12.95 -0.07 -18.84
C MET A 22 -11.85 -0.65 -17.95
N SER A 23 -10.70 -0.99 -18.51
CA SER A 23 -9.55 -1.51 -17.76
C SER A 23 -9.01 -0.48 -16.78
N LEU A 24 -8.95 0.79 -17.17
CA LEU A 24 -8.56 1.89 -16.29
C LEU A 24 -9.53 2.08 -15.13
N ILE A 25 -10.84 2.08 -15.41
CA ILE A 25 -11.88 2.22 -14.36
C ILE A 25 -11.81 1.05 -13.37
N LEU A 26 -11.65 -0.17 -13.87
CA LEU A 26 -11.55 -1.37 -13.03
C LEU A 26 -10.27 -1.34 -12.19
N GLY A 27 -9.14 -0.93 -12.76
CA GLY A 27 -7.87 -0.78 -12.05
C GLY A 27 -7.96 0.25 -10.91
N GLU A 28 -8.58 1.40 -11.17
CA GLU A 28 -8.82 2.44 -10.16
C GLU A 28 -9.76 1.95 -9.04
N GLN A 29 -10.82 1.24 -9.39
CA GLN A 29 -11.72 0.66 -8.39
C GLN A 29 -11.01 -0.42 -7.55
N GLN A 30 -10.23 -1.29 -8.17
CA GLN A 30 -9.47 -2.31 -7.45
C GLN A 30 -8.47 -1.68 -6.48
N ARG A 31 -7.79 -0.61 -6.88
CA ARG A 31 -6.85 0.11 -6.02
C ARG A 31 -7.54 0.73 -4.81
N LYS A 32 -8.71 1.37 -5.00
CA LYS A 32 -9.48 1.98 -3.91
C LYS A 32 -10.11 0.96 -2.97
N LEU A 33 -10.45 -0.21 -3.47
CA LEU A 33 -11.19 -1.24 -2.74
C LEU A 33 -10.32 -2.45 -2.37
N HIS A 34 -8.98 -2.38 -2.57
CA HIS A 34 -8.10 -3.54 -2.39
C HIS A 34 -8.19 -4.16 -0.98
N ALA A 35 -8.28 -3.32 0.05
CA ALA A 35 -8.41 -3.77 1.43
C ALA A 35 -9.75 -4.47 1.69
N GLU A 36 -10.85 -3.91 1.16
CA GLU A 36 -12.18 -4.51 1.24
C GLU A 36 -12.25 -5.83 0.45
N ILE A 37 -11.71 -5.83 -0.76
CA ILE A 37 -11.62 -7.05 -1.59
C ILE A 37 -10.81 -8.13 -0.89
N SER A 38 -9.71 -7.77 -0.24
CA SER A 38 -8.87 -8.70 0.52
C SER A 38 -9.63 -9.31 1.71
N GLU A 39 -10.33 -8.48 2.47
CA GLU A 39 -11.23 -8.94 3.54
C GLU A 39 -12.28 -9.92 3.02
N GLN A 40 -12.99 -9.55 1.95
CA GLN A 40 -14.04 -10.39 1.35
C GLN A 40 -13.48 -11.71 0.83
N ARG A 41 -12.29 -11.72 0.22
CA ARG A 41 -11.62 -12.95 -0.24
C ARG A 41 -11.31 -13.88 0.92
N ILE A 42 -10.75 -13.36 2.01
CA ILE A 42 -10.46 -14.17 3.20
C ILE A 42 -11.75 -14.73 3.80
N LYS A 43 -12.80 -13.93 3.95
CA LYS A 43 -14.12 -14.38 4.43
C LYS A 43 -14.70 -15.48 3.54
N LYS A 44 -14.58 -15.34 2.22
CA LYS A 44 -15.04 -16.37 1.28
C LYS A 44 -14.30 -17.70 1.42
N TRP A 45 -13.05 -17.67 1.81
CA TRP A 45 -12.29 -18.89 2.13
C TRP A 45 -12.81 -19.55 3.42
N ILE A 46 -13.18 -18.75 4.41
CA ILE A 46 -13.80 -19.24 5.64
C ILE A 46 -15.11 -19.98 5.34
N ASP A 47 -15.97 -19.38 4.50
CA ASP A 47 -17.29 -19.91 4.18
C ASP A 47 -17.25 -21.12 3.23
N SER A 48 -16.15 -21.35 2.54
CA SER A 48 -16.00 -22.45 1.55
C SER A 48 -14.60 -23.03 1.56
N PRO A 49 -14.17 -23.72 2.64
CA PRO A 49 -12.81 -24.25 2.78
C PRO A 49 -12.42 -25.27 1.67
N SER A 50 -13.40 -25.99 1.13
CA SER A 50 -13.20 -26.99 0.06
C SER A 50 -12.81 -26.38 -1.29
N LYS A 51 -12.95 -25.04 -1.46
CA LYS A 51 -12.57 -24.34 -2.68
C LYS A 51 -11.15 -23.79 -2.65
N LEU A 52 -10.43 -23.96 -1.56
CA LEU A 52 -9.01 -23.70 -1.46
C LEU A 52 -8.27 -24.81 -2.20
N GLN A 53 -8.05 -24.59 -3.49
CA GLN A 53 -7.23 -25.47 -4.31
C GLN A 53 -5.77 -25.41 -3.89
N ALA A 54 -5.19 -26.60 -3.85
CA ALA A 54 -3.77 -26.92 -3.84
C ALA A 54 -3.01 -26.77 -2.52
N GLY A 55 -2.94 -27.86 -1.77
CA GLY A 55 -1.75 -28.20 -0.97
C GLY A 55 -1.63 -27.56 0.41
N PHE A 56 -2.52 -26.67 0.81
CA PHE A 56 -2.59 -26.17 2.17
C PHE A 56 -3.69 -26.89 2.95
N GLU A 57 -3.33 -27.68 3.94
CA GLU A 57 -4.27 -28.21 4.93
C GLU A 57 -4.67 -27.07 5.89
N LEU A 58 -5.52 -26.17 5.44
CA LEU A 58 -6.08 -25.07 6.25
C LEU A 58 -6.93 -25.57 7.44
N THR A 59 -7.24 -26.86 7.46
CA THR A 59 -7.96 -27.52 8.55
C THR A 59 -7.22 -27.45 9.89
N GLN A 60 -5.91 -27.20 9.87
CA GLN A 60 -5.09 -27.06 11.09
C GLN A 60 -5.06 -25.62 11.65
N ILE A 61 -5.50 -24.60 10.87
CA ILE A 61 -5.48 -23.23 11.31
C ILE A 61 -6.85 -22.89 11.94
N PRO A 62 -6.91 -22.44 13.19
CA PRO A 62 -8.15 -22.04 13.83
C PRO A 62 -8.89 -20.96 13.06
N MET A 63 -10.19 -21.12 12.85
CA MET A 63 -11.03 -20.17 12.09
C MET A 63 -10.94 -18.74 12.60
N ARG A 64 -10.76 -18.53 13.91
CA ARG A 64 -10.59 -17.21 14.52
C ARG A 64 -9.40 -16.45 13.91
N ILE A 65 -8.32 -17.13 13.53
CA ILE A 65 -7.14 -16.50 12.90
C ILE A 65 -7.52 -15.92 11.53
N PHE A 66 -8.30 -16.65 10.73
CA PHE A 66 -8.80 -16.13 9.46
C PHE A 66 -9.70 -14.91 9.62
N TYR A 67 -10.60 -14.91 10.61
CA TYR A 67 -11.43 -13.74 10.89
C TYR A 67 -10.58 -12.52 11.26
N ARG A 68 -9.55 -12.70 12.08
CA ARG A 68 -8.63 -11.61 12.44
C ARG A 68 -7.79 -11.16 11.26
N ALA A 69 -7.30 -12.09 10.44
CA ALA A 69 -6.59 -11.76 9.21
C ALA A 69 -7.48 -10.94 8.26
N ALA A 70 -8.76 -11.28 8.14
CA ALA A 70 -9.72 -10.51 7.36
C ALA A 70 -9.88 -9.08 7.88
N VAL A 71 -9.98 -8.89 9.22
CA VAL A 71 -10.05 -7.55 9.83
C VAL A 71 -8.76 -6.77 9.59
N CYS A 72 -7.59 -7.38 9.81
CA CYS A 72 -6.30 -6.74 9.53
C CYS A 72 -6.19 -6.32 8.06
N ALA A 73 -6.62 -7.21 7.13
CA ALA A 73 -6.64 -6.92 5.71
C ALA A 73 -7.63 -5.80 5.35
N ARG A 74 -8.71 -5.59 6.10
CA ARG A 74 -9.66 -4.50 5.86
C ARG A 74 -9.09 -3.15 6.28
N ILE A 75 -8.43 -3.10 7.43
CA ILE A 75 -7.99 -1.83 8.02
C ILE A 75 -6.67 -1.32 7.44
N HIS A 76 -5.82 -2.17 6.81
CA HIS A 76 -4.53 -1.71 6.29
C HIS A 76 -4.65 -0.67 5.17
N GLY A 77 -5.75 -0.68 4.42
CA GLY A 77 -6.00 0.30 3.36
C GLY A 77 -6.66 1.60 3.84
N ASP A 78 -6.74 1.81 5.15
CA ASP A 78 -7.35 3.01 5.75
C ASP A 78 -6.30 3.79 6.53
N SER A 79 -6.35 5.11 6.42
CA SER A 79 -5.41 6.00 7.11
C SER A 79 -5.82 6.34 8.54
N ASP A 80 -7.00 5.90 9.00
CA ASP A 80 -7.52 6.20 10.32
C ASP A 80 -6.92 5.28 11.38
N PHE A 81 -6.02 5.84 12.20
CA PHE A 81 -5.38 5.13 13.31
C PHE A 81 -6.38 4.48 14.28
N THR A 82 -7.55 5.09 14.49
CA THR A 82 -8.57 4.57 15.42
C THR A 82 -9.12 3.21 15.00
N LEU A 83 -8.99 2.84 13.72
CA LEU A 83 -9.41 1.54 13.23
C LEU A 83 -8.59 0.38 13.81
N LEU A 84 -7.38 0.64 14.33
CA LEU A 84 -6.61 -0.37 15.06
C LEU A 84 -7.36 -0.95 16.27
N GLU A 85 -8.28 -0.18 16.87
CA GLU A 85 -9.11 -0.63 17.98
C GLU A 85 -10.08 -1.77 17.59
N LYS A 86 -10.38 -1.92 16.30
CA LYS A 86 -11.16 -3.07 15.79
C LYS A 86 -10.40 -4.40 15.93
N CYS A 87 -9.09 -4.35 16.09
CA CYS A 87 -8.26 -5.48 16.42
C CYS A 87 -8.01 -5.53 17.93
N PRO A 88 -8.28 -6.64 18.61
CA PRO A 88 -7.88 -6.77 20.01
C PRO A 88 -6.37 -6.71 20.14
N GLN A 89 -5.88 -6.15 21.26
CA GLN A 89 -4.45 -6.14 21.55
C GLN A 89 -3.90 -7.57 21.58
N LYS A 90 -4.63 -8.47 22.24
CA LYS A 90 -4.29 -9.88 22.40
C LYS A 90 -5.50 -10.75 22.07
N ASP A 91 -5.28 -11.79 21.30
CA ASP A 91 -6.29 -12.81 21.01
C ASP A 91 -5.68 -14.17 21.31
N GLY A 92 -6.41 -14.96 22.10
CA GLY A 92 -5.93 -16.24 22.57
C GLY A 92 -6.86 -17.38 22.19
N GLY A 93 -6.25 -18.50 21.85
CA GLY A 93 -6.94 -19.76 21.68
C GLY A 93 -6.82 -20.66 22.90
N TYR A 94 -6.80 -21.94 22.63
CA TYR A 94 -6.63 -22.94 23.66
C TYR A 94 -5.14 -23.05 24.06
N ALA A 95 -4.88 -23.20 25.36
CA ALA A 95 -3.53 -23.32 25.94
C ALA A 95 -2.66 -22.06 25.74
N HIS A 96 -1.54 -22.19 25.02
CA HIS A 96 -0.56 -21.12 24.83
C HIS A 96 -0.61 -20.49 23.43
N ASP A 97 -1.71 -20.63 22.73
CA ASP A 97 -1.90 -20.12 21.37
C ASP A 97 -2.34 -18.64 21.42
N TRP A 98 -1.36 -17.74 21.67
CA TRP A 98 -1.56 -16.30 21.74
C TRP A 98 -0.97 -15.60 20.52
N TYR A 99 -1.66 -14.55 20.04
CA TYR A 99 -1.14 -13.63 19.05
C TYR A 99 -1.70 -12.22 19.28
N HIS A 100 -1.14 -11.22 18.62
CA HIS A 100 -1.43 -9.82 18.83
C HIS A 100 -1.96 -9.16 17.55
N PRO A 101 -3.27 -9.27 17.24
CA PRO A 101 -3.86 -8.81 15.99
C PRO A 101 -3.65 -7.31 15.75
N ARG A 102 -3.76 -6.47 16.80
CA ARG A 102 -3.55 -5.03 16.70
C ARG A 102 -2.13 -4.68 16.29
N PHE A 103 -1.16 -5.37 16.86
CA PHE A 103 0.25 -5.21 16.49
C PHE A 103 0.51 -5.64 15.05
N ILE A 104 -0.03 -6.78 14.64
CA ILE A 104 0.08 -7.26 13.25
C ILE A 104 -0.56 -6.27 12.28
N ALA A 105 -1.73 -5.74 12.61
CA ALA A 105 -2.39 -4.74 11.78
C ALA A 105 -1.58 -3.45 11.66
N ALA A 106 -0.99 -2.97 12.76
CA ALA A 106 -0.11 -1.80 12.74
C ALA A 106 1.12 -2.04 11.85
N LEU A 107 1.77 -3.20 11.96
CA LEU A 107 2.91 -3.57 11.11
C LEU A 107 2.52 -3.68 9.64
N LEU A 108 1.32 -4.19 9.33
CA LEU A 108 0.83 -4.28 7.95
C LEU A 108 0.62 -2.89 7.34
N ILE A 109 0.03 -1.96 8.08
CA ILE A 109 -0.17 -0.57 7.66
C ILE A 109 1.18 0.12 7.43
N ILE A 110 2.13 -0.07 8.36
CA ILE A 110 3.49 0.50 8.23
C ILE A 110 4.21 -0.09 7.02
N GLY A 111 4.11 -1.41 6.83
CA GLY A 111 4.73 -2.10 5.70
C GLY A 111 4.19 -1.61 4.34
N ASP A 112 2.88 -1.39 4.23
CA ASP A 112 2.27 -0.81 3.04
C ASP A 112 2.72 0.63 2.80
N GLY A 113 2.78 1.46 3.87
CA GLY A 113 3.30 2.83 3.79
C GLY A 113 4.80 2.93 3.49
N LEU A 114 5.58 1.89 3.79
CA LEU A 114 7.01 1.79 3.47
C LEU A 114 7.31 1.12 2.13
N ASP A 115 6.27 0.68 1.41
CA ASP A 115 6.44 0.17 0.04
C ASP A 115 6.75 1.31 -0.95
N LEU A 116 7.87 1.99 -0.70
CA LEU A 116 8.38 3.14 -1.44
C LEU A 116 9.54 2.77 -2.38
N ASP A 117 9.66 1.51 -2.78
CA ASP A 117 10.75 1.03 -3.61
C ASP A 117 10.71 1.66 -5.02
N ASN A 118 11.88 2.12 -5.52
CA ASN A 118 12.02 2.66 -6.86
C ASN A 118 11.87 1.58 -7.94
N ASP A 119 12.17 0.32 -7.62
CA ASP A 119 12.07 -0.82 -8.54
C ASP A 119 10.65 -1.41 -8.62
N ARG A 120 9.71 -0.90 -7.81
CA ARG A 120 8.30 -1.34 -7.84
C ARG A 120 7.67 -1.25 -9.23
N PHE A 121 8.05 -0.23 -10.00
CA PHE A 121 7.57 -0.01 -11.36
C PHE A 121 8.69 -0.21 -12.37
N HIS A 122 8.92 -1.48 -12.74
CA HIS A 122 9.92 -1.81 -13.73
C HIS A 122 9.57 -1.19 -15.11
N PRO A 123 10.52 -0.59 -15.84
CA PRO A 123 10.26 0.03 -17.16
C PRO A 123 9.55 -0.89 -18.16
N PHE A 124 9.80 -2.19 -18.09
CA PHE A 124 9.12 -3.21 -18.90
C PHE A 124 7.59 -3.20 -18.71
N MET A 125 7.10 -2.89 -17.50
CA MET A 125 5.66 -2.83 -17.24
C MET A 125 4.99 -1.66 -17.97
N GLU A 126 5.70 -0.54 -18.16
CA GLU A 126 5.20 0.60 -18.93
C GLU A 126 5.17 0.29 -20.43
N GLU A 127 6.24 -0.34 -20.94
CA GLU A 127 6.32 -0.75 -22.34
C GLU A 127 5.23 -1.78 -22.69
N TYR A 128 4.96 -2.72 -21.78
CA TYR A 128 3.96 -3.78 -21.99
C TYR A 128 2.52 -3.27 -21.80
N SER A 129 2.30 -2.31 -20.90
CA SER A 129 0.96 -1.76 -20.63
C SER A 129 0.52 -0.75 -21.69
N GLY A 130 1.43 -0.21 -22.48
CA GLY A 130 1.20 0.88 -23.43
C GLY A 130 0.94 2.22 -22.73
N ALA A 131 1.50 3.29 -23.26
CA ALA A 131 1.38 4.64 -22.68
C ALA A 131 -0.07 5.14 -22.56
N ASP A 132 -1.00 4.57 -23.33
CA ASP A 132 -2.41 4.96 -23.37
C ASP A 132 -3.25 4.41 -22.21
N PHE A 133 -2.67 3.54 -21.35
CA PHE A 133 -3.37 2.86 -20.23
C PHE A 133 -3.05 3.44 -18.86
N ILE A 134 -2.22 4.45 -18.79
CA ILE A 134 -1.76 5.00 -17.52
C ILE A 134 -2.57 6.25 -17.20
N THR A 135 -3.32 6.23 -16.09
CA THR A 135 -4.02 7.44 -15.61
C THR A 135 -3.00 8.48 -15.14
N GLU A 136 -3.38 9.74 -15.18
CA GLU A 136 -2.57 10.85 -14.65
C GLU A 136 -2.12 10.60 -13.20
N THR A 137 -3.03 10.07 -12.38
CA THR A 137 -2.73 9.64 -11.01
C THR A 137 -1.69 8.53 -10.96
N THR A 138 -1.77 7.54 -11.84
CA THR A 138 -0.79 6.45 -11.91
C THR A 138 0.58 6.98 -12.28
N VAL A 139 0.67 7.90 -13.25
CA VAL A 139 1.94 8.55 -13.63
C VAL A 139 2.58 9.27 -12.44
N VAL A 140 1.80 9.99 -11.64
CA VAL A 140 2.30 10.67 -10.44
C VAL A 140 2.85 9.66 -9.43
N HIS A 141 2.15 8.54 -9.20
CA HIS A 141 2.63 7.49 -8.30
C HIS A 141 3.89 6.80 -8.81
N VAL A 142 3.96 6.48 -10.09
CA VAL A 142 5.17 5.92 -10.72
C VAL A 142 6.36 6.88 -10.55
N ASN A 143 6.17 8.16 -10.87
CA ASN A 143 7.21 9.18 -10.73
C ASN A 143 7.65 9.36 -9.27
N LYS A 144 6.71 9.29 -8.30
CA LYS A 144 7.03 9.30 -6.87
C LYS A 144 7.98 8.16 -6.51
N HIS A 145 7.64 6.92 -6.87
CA HIS A 145 8.49 5.76 -6.55
C HIS A 145 9.86 5.84 -7.20
N ARG A 146 9.92 6.23 -8.47
CA ARG A 146 11.19 6.44 -9.20
C ARG A 146 12.06 7.55 -8.63
N SER A 147 11.46 8.47 -7.90
CA SER A 147 12.20 9.54 -7.24
C SER A 147 12.98 9.08 -6.02
N ILE A 148 12.63 7.93 -5.43
CA ILE A 148 13.30 7.41 -4.24
C ILE A 148 14.71 6.97 -4.60
N GLN A 149 15.71 7.57 -3.93
CA GLN A 149 17.12 7.22 -4.09
C GLN A 149 17.60 6.27 -3.01
N THR A 150 17.06 6.43 -1.80
CA THR A 150 17.42 5.62 -0.64
C THR A 150 16.21 5.40 0.23
N LEU A 151 15.98 4.14 0.58
CA LEU A 151 15.09 3.72 1.67
C LEU A 151 15.86 2.73 2.53
N GLN A 152 16.25 3.14 3.74
CA GLN A 152 16.92 2.28 4.70
C GLN A 152 16.07 2.14 5.96
N ILE A 153 15.79 0.90 6.34
CA ILE A 153 14.97 0.58 7.51
C ILE A 153 15.87 -0.13 8.54
N SER A 154 15.93 0.43 9.72
CA SER A 154 16.61 -0.14 10.87
C SER A 154 15.68 -0.14 12.10
N PRO A 155 15.99 -0.84 13.18
CA PRO A 155 15.13 -0.91 14.37
C PRO A 155 14.78 0.44 15.00
N ARG A 156 15.58 1.47 14.78
CA ARG A 156 15.38 2.80 15.38
C ARG A 156 15.15 3.91 14.36
N ARG A 157 15.37 3.63 13.08
CA ARG A 157 15.48 4.69 12.08
C ARG A 157 15.02 4.21 10.71
N ILE A 158 14.19 5.00 10.08
CA ILE A 158 13.83 4.91 8.67
C ILE A 158 14.43 6.12 7.98
N GLU A 159 15.32 5.90 7.01
CA GLU A 159 15.97 6.97 6.24
C GLU A 159 15.42 6.97 4.82
N ILE A 160 14.96 8.15 4.38
CA ILE A 160 14.41 8.35 3.05
C ILE A 160 15.14 9.50 2.38
N SER A 161 15.63 9.28 1.14
CA SER A 161 16.07 10.35 0.26
C SER A 161 15.40 10.22 -1.10
N ALA A 162 15.16 11.34 -1.76
CA ALA A 162 14.50 11.35 -3.06
C ALA A 162 14.91 12.57 -3.89
N ASP A 163 14.83 12.43 -5.23
CA ASP A 163 14.93 13.53 -6.18
C ASP A 163 13.75 13.50 -7.15
N CYS A 164 12.73 14.28 -6.85
CA CYS A 164 11.49 14.34 -7.61
C CYS A 164 11.68 15.20 -8.87
N GLN A 165 11.21 14.70 -10.01
CA GLN A 165 11.27 15.42 -11.27
C GLN A 165 10.06 16.32 -11.49
N THR A 166 8.98 16.15 -10.71
CA THR A 166 7.75 16.96 -10.80
C THR A 166 7.27 17.39 -9.41
N ALA A 167 6.61 18.54 -9.36
CA ALA A 167 6.04 19.05 -8.11
C ALA A 167 4.91 18.17 -7.58
N GLU A 168 4.18 17.50 -8.46
CA GLU A 168 3.11 16.57 -8.10
C GLU A 168 3.67 15.31 -7.41
N ALA A 169 4.76 14.73 -7.95
CA ALA A 169 5.44 13.60 -7.35
C ALA A 169 6.01 13.97 -5.97
N LEU A 170 6.64 15.14 -5.85
CA LEU A 170 7.14 15.67 -4.59
C LEU A 170 6.01 15.83 -3.57
N ARG A 171 4.89 16.47 -3.94
CA ARG A 171 3.74 16.66 -3.05
C ARG A 171 3.17 15.33 -2.57
N THR A 172 3.04 14.36 -3.48
CA THR A 172 2.52 13.03 -3.14
C THR A 172 3.46 12.31 -2.18
N LEU A 173 4.76 12.37 -2.40
CA LEU A 173 5.77 11.81 -1.50
C LEU A 173 5.73 12.47 -0.12
N CYS A 174 5.69 13.80 -0.05
CA CYS A 174 5.62 14.54 1.21
C CYS A 174 4.36 14.17 2.01
N ASN A 175 3.20 14.08 1.35
CA ASN A 175 1.95 13.70 2.00
C ASN A 175 2.03 12.28 2.60
N GLU A 176 2.63 11.34 1.89
CA GLU A 176 2.78 9.96 2.34
C GLU A 176 3.77 9.84 3.50
N ILE A 177 4.90 10.53 3.42
CA ILE A 177 5.88 10.60 4.52
C ILE A 177 5.25 11.21 5.78
N HIS A 178 4.54 12.32 5.63
CA HIS A 178 3.87 12.98 6.75
C HIS A 178 2.80 12.08 7.39
N TRP A 179 2.00 11.41 6.57
CA TRP A 179 1.02 10.45 7.06
C TRP A 179 1.70 9.31 7.84
N LEU A 180 2.75 8.72 7.28
CA LEU A 180 3.48 7.61 7.90
C LEU A 180 4.15 8.05 9.22
N GLU A 181 4.74 9.24 9.25
CA GLU A 181 5.35 9.82 10.46
C GLU A 181 4.31 9.98 11.58
N ASN A 182 3.14 10.54 11.25
CA ASN A 182 2.06 10.68 12.21
C ASN A 182 1.53 9.32 12.69
N PHE A 183 1.40 8.36 11.80
CA PHE A 183 0.98 7.01 12.16
C PHE A 183 1.97 6.35 13.13
N LEU A 184 3.28 6.42 12.84
CA LEU A 184 4.34 5.91 13.72
C LEU A 184 4.36 6.61 15.09
N LYS A 185 4.18 7.93 15.12
CA LYS A 185 4.08 8.70 16.37
C LYS A 185 2.88 8.26 17.21
N ASN A 186 1.71 8.09 16.60
CA ASN A 186 0.51 7.62 17.27
C ASN A 186 0.68 6.19 17.80
N CYS A 187 1.29 5.29 17.01
CA CYS A 187 1.62 3.95 17.45
C CYS A 187 2.58 3.97 18.66
N ASN A 188 3.62 4.80 18.62
CA ASN A 188 4.57 4.92 19.74
C ASN A 188 3.90 5.52 20.98
N TYR A 189 3.00 6.48 20.82
CA TYR A 189 2.25 7.05 21.94
C TYR A 189 1.36 6.01 22.62
N SER A 190 0.68 5.19 21.84
CA SER A 190 -0.22 4.12 22.30
C SER A 190 0.48 2.74 22.35
N TRP A 191 1.81 2.72 22.51
CA TRP A 191 2.60 1.48 22.35
C TRP A 191 2.14 0.35 23.28
N ASN A 192 1.81 0.67 24.53
CA ASN A 192 1.35 -0.30 25.52
C ASN A 192 -0.01 -0.95 25.14
N GLU A 193 -0.78 -0.30 24.27
CA GLU A 193 -2.06 -0.82 23.80
C GLU A 193 -1.93 -1.60 22.49
N ILE A 194 -0.82 -1.44 21.78
CA ILE A 194 -0.58 -2.02 20.45
C ILE A 194 0.36 -3.21 20.56
N ALA A 195 1.49 -3.03 21.24
CA ALA A 195 2.55 -4.02 21.29
C ALA A 195 2.22 -5.22 22.20
N PRO A 196 2.87 -6.36 22.00
CA PRO A 196 2.85 -7.48 22.95
C PRO A 196 3.38 -7.08 24.32
N ASP A 197 2.84 -7.66 25.39
CA ASP A 197 3.16 -7.34 26.79
C ASP A 197 4.67 -7.35 27.11
N ASN A 198 5.45 -8.19 26.44
CA ASN A 198 6.89 -8.36 26.68
C ASN A 198 7.77 -7.66 25.62
N PHE A 199 7.19 -6.82 24.77
CA PHE A 199 7.93 -6.13 23.73
C PHE A 199 8.38 -4.75 24.20
N SER A 200 9.64 -4.65 24.63
CA SER A 200 10.24 -3.42 25.19
C SER A 200 10.74 -2.43 24.13
N GLY A 201 10.48 -2.68 22.85
CA GLY A 201 10.90 -1.82 21.75
C GLY A 201 9.97 -0.61 21.53
N SER A 202 10.31 0.15 20.52
CA SER A 202 9.46 1.18 19.92
C SER A 202 9.58 1.11 18.42
N LEU A 203 8.62 1.67 17.69
CA LEU A 203 8.73 1.83 16.26
C LEU A 203 9.80 2.88 15.90
N PRO A 204 10.47 2.72 14.75
CA PRO A 204 11.49 3.65 14.30
C PRO A 204 10.92 5.04 14.02
N ASN A 205 11.78 6.06 14.11
CA ASN A 205 11.47 7.41 13.63
C ASN A 205 11.89 7.57 12.16
N ILE A 206 11.20 8.44 11.43
CA ILE A 206 11.58 8.82 10.07
C ILE A 206 12.63 9.92 10.13
N PHE A 207 13.68 9.76 9.34
CA PHE A 207 14.72 10.74 9.10
C PHE A 207 14.79 11.02 7.61
N LEU A 208 14.57 12.26 7.26
CA LEU A 208 14.68 12.70 5.88
C LEU A 208 16.15 13.03 5.59
N ASN A 209 16.75 12.28 4.69
CA ASN A 209 17.93 12.69 3.97
C ASN A 209 17.49 13.68 2.87
N PRO A 210 18.38 14.32 2.11
CA PRO A 210 17.95 15.37 1.20
C PRO A 210 16.80 14.92 0.28
N ILE A 211 15.67 15.61 0.39
CA ILE A 211 14.58 15.53 -0.59
C ILE A 211 14.80 16.67 -1.57
N ARG A 212 14.78 16.37 -2.87
CA ARG A 212 15.08 17.32 -3.93
C ARG A 212 13.94 17.44 -4.93
N LEU A 213 13.87 18.57 -5.57
CA LEU A 213 13.07 18.81 -6.77
C LEU A 213 14.00 19.28 -7.89
N ASN A 214 14.15 18.44 -8.93
CA ASN A 214 15.10 18.69 -10.05
C ASN A 214 16.51 19.03 -9.55
N GLY A 215 17.04 18.25 -8.62
CA GLY A 215 18.37 18.43 -8.02
C GLY A 215 18.46 19.51 -6.95
N THR A 216 17.43 20.36 -6.77
CA THR A 216 17.42 21.41 -5.76
C THR A 216 16.86 20.86 -4.44
N GLU A 217 17.63 20.99 -3.36
CA GLU A 217 17.22 20.50 -2.04
C GLU A 217 16.05 21.30 -1.47
N ILE A 218 15.06 20.59 -0.95
CA ILE A 218 13.89 21.14 -0.28
C ILE A 218 14.13 21.11 1.23
N PRO A 219 13.98 22.24 1.96
CA PRO A 219 14.11 22.25 3.41
C PRO A 219 13.20 21.23 4.09
N ALA A 220 13.72 20.51 5.10
CA ALA A 220 12.98 19.46 5.80
C ALA A 220 11.66 19.97 6.41
N GLU A 221 11.63 21.22 6.87
CA GLU A 221 10.43 21.87 7.39
C GLU A 221 9.32 21.94 6.35
N MET A 222 9.65 22.12 5.06
CA MET A 222 8.67 22.16 3.98
C MET A 222 8.12 20.78 3.60
N VAL A 223 8.83 19.72 3.95
CA VAL A 223 8.40 18.34 3.71
C VAL A 223 7.45 17.85 4.82
N THR A 224 7.67 18.30 6.06
CA THR A 224 6.97 17.81 7.25
C THR A 224 5.87 18.75 7.77
N THR A 225 5.82 20.02 7.30
CA THR A 225 4.78 20.98 7.73
C THR A 225 3.59 20.99 6.78
N ARG A 226 2.49 20.43 7.28
CA ARG A 226 1.10 20.84 6.97
C ARG A 226 0.24 20.73 8.20
#